data_aca4e0ec4450497d7f111fbf78aa3fbe
#
_entry.id   aca4e0ec4450497d7f111fbf78aa3fbe
#
_cell.length_a   1.000
_cell.length_b   1.000
_cell.length_c   1.000
_cell.angle_alpha   90.00
_cell.angle_beta   90.00
_cell.angle_gamma   90.00
#
_symmetry.space_group_name_H-M   'P 1'
#
loop_
_entity.id
_entity.type
_entity.pdbx_description
1 polymer ?
#
loop_
_entity_poly.entity_id
_entity_poly.type
_entity_poly.pdbx_seq_one_letter_code
_entity_poly.pdbx_strand_id
1 'polypeptide(L)'
;MSVKTDAEFDYEICSSKIRPIAEALIKKYDELHHIDPDKILFVVNHKSAGSKKQMTLAKTTRISPKWTELIYQLGSCSYFYMIEFYAKTTATMDESQMVALVYRELRRIGPEGEILTPDVHDWWQILMGLGRKWFYPDSTCPNLLDDNVDWKKLMGTYYE
;
A
#
# COMPACT_ATOMS: atom_id res chain seq x y z
N MET A 1 -24.06 -19.68 13.32
CA MET A 1 -22.94 -18.72 13.10
C MET A 1 -22.97 -17.69 14.20
N SER A 2 -21.92 -17.60 15.00
CA SER A 2 -21.77 -16.47 15.92
C SER A 2 -21.27 -15.25 15.13
N VAL A 3 -21.91 -14.10 15.34
CA VAL A 3 -21.41 -12.83 14.80
C VAL A 3 -20.22 -12.42 15.65
N LYS A 4 -19.06 -12.22 15.02
CA LYS A 4 -17.87 -11.72 15.68
C LYS A 4 -18.09 -10.27 16.11
N THR A 5 -17.59 -9.91 17.29
CA THR A 5 -17.52 -8.51 17.72
C THR A 5 -16.38 -7.81 17.00
N ASP A 6 -16.38 -6.47 16.99
CA ASP A 6 -15.34 -5.67 16.31
C ASP A 6 -13.91 -6.05 16.74
N ALA A 7 -13.73 -6.47 18.00
CA ALA A 7 -12.44 -6.93 18.53
C ALA A 7 -12.01 -8.31 18.01
N GLU A 8 -12.90 -9.04 17.35
CA GLU A 8 -12.66 -10.41 16.86
C GLU A 8 -12.56 -10.47 15.34
N PHE A 9 -12.69 -9.35 14.63
CA PHE A 9 -12.61 -9.35 13.18
C PHE A 9 -11.19 -9.68 12.70
N ASP A 10 -11.11 -10.60 11.76
CA ASP A 10 -9.86 -10.93 11.07
C ASP A 10 -9.44 -9.84 10.10
N TYR A 11 -10.40 -9.08 9.57
CA TYR A 11 -10.21 -8.00 8.60
C TYR A 11 -10.86 -6.73 9.12
N GLU A 12 -10.14 -5.62 8.97
CA GLU A 12 -10.58 -4.31 9.43
C GLU A 12 -10.36 -3.26 8.34
N ILE A 13 -11.35 -2.42 8.09
CA ILE A 13 -11.20 -1.30 7.16
C ILE A 13 -10.37 -0.21 7.83
N CYS A 14 -9.27 0.18 7.19
CA CYS A 14 -8.35 1.18 7.71
C CYS A 14 -8.25 2.44 6.80
N SER A 15 -9.23 2.66 5.96
CA SER A 15 -9.24 3.78 5.01
C SER A 15 -9.06 5.15 5.69
N SER A 16 -9.61 5.35 6.87
CA SER A 16 -9.46 6.62 7.62
C SER A 16 -8.01 6.96 7.96
N LYS A 17 -7.17 5.96 8.18
CA LYS A 17 -5.74 6.13 8.51
C LYS A 17 -4.86 6.20 7.27
N ILE A 18 -5.12 5.37 6.28
CA ILE A 18 -4.23 5.17 5.13
C ILE A 18 -4.56 6.12 3.98
N ARG A 19 -5.82 6.44 3.77
CA ARG A 19 -6.25 7.31 2.69
C ARG A 19 -5.54 8.67 2.66
N PRO A 20 -5.37 9.41 3.78
CA PRO A 20 -4.62 10.65 3.76
C PRO A 20 -3.17 10.49 3.29
N ILE A 21 -2.52 9.39 3.64
CA ILE A 21 -1.17 9.05 3.17
C ILE A 21 -1.19 8.82 1.65
N ALA A 22 -2.15 8.03 1.17
CA ALA A 22 -2.31 7.74 -0.26
C ALA A 22 -2.58 9.02 -1.07
N GLU A 23 -3.48 9.88 -0.62
CA GLU A 23 -3.79 11.16 -1.27
C GLU A 23 -2.55 12.05 -1.37
N ALA A 24 -1.78 12.15 -0.28
CA ALA A 24 -0.55 12.95 -0.26
C ALA A 24 0.52 12.40 -1.20
N LEU A 25 0.69 11.08 -1.26
CA LEU A 25 1.61 10.42 -2.19
C LEU A 25 1.19 10.61 -3.65
N ILE A 26 -0.08 10.42 -3.95
CA ILE A 26 -0.62 10.62 -5.32
C ILE A 26 -0.42 12.06 -5.78
N LYS A 27 -0.62 13.03 -4.89
CA LYS A 27 -0.39 14.44 -5.19
C LYS A 27 1.09 14.76 -5.44
N LYS A 28 1.99 14.14 -4.68
CA LYS A 28 3.42 14.45 -4.72
C LYS A 28 4.15 13.77 -5.90
N TYR A 29 3.80 12.52 -6.22
CA TYR A 29 4.54 11.70 -7.18
C TYR A 29 3.77 11.53 -8.50
N ASP A 30 4.35 12.03 -9.60
CA ASP A 30 3.73 12.07 -10.93
C ASP A 30 3.30 10.68 -11.42
N GLU A 31 4.10 9.67 -11.13
CA GLU A 31 3.81 8.28 -11.51
C GLU A 31 2.56 7.69 -10.85
N LEU A 32 2.01 8.38 -9.85
CA LEU A 32 0.78 7.97 -9.16
C LEU A 32 -0.44 8.83 -9.54
N HIS A 33 -0.27 9.88 -10.34
CA HIS A 33 -1.34 10.85 -10.63
C HIS A 33 -2.58 10.25 -11.30
N HIS A 34 -2.46 9.10 -11.96
CA HIS A 34 -3.59 8.40 -12.58
C HIS A 34 -4.49 7.66 -11.57
N ILE A 35 -4.08 7.55 -10.30
CA ILE A 35 -4.79 6.78 -9.28
C ILE A 35 -5.83 7.66 -8.58
N ASP A 36 -7.06 7.14 -8.48
CA ASP A 36 -8.12 7.75 -7.67
C ASP A 36 -8.18 7.04 -6.32
N PRO A 37 -7.79 7.70 -5.22
CA PRO A 37 -7.78 7.06 -3.90
C PRO A 37 -9.19 6.69 -3.41
N ASP A 38 -10.24 7.32 -3.95
CA ASP A 38 -11.63 6.99 -3.61
C ASP A 38 -12.06 5.62 -4.12
N LYS A 39 -11.33 5.06 -5.07
CA LYS A 39 -11.60 3.75 -5.66
C LYS A 39 -10.87 2.61 -4.98
N ILE A 40 -10.12 2.90 -3.92
CA ILE A 40 -9.31 1.92 -3.20
C ILE A 40 -9.89 1.66 -1.82
N LEU A 41 -10.13 0.40 -1.52
CA LEU A 41 -10.47 -0.08 -0.17
C LEU A 41 -9.19 -0.48 0.55
N PHE A 42 -8.87 0.19 1.65
CA PHE A 42 -7.72 -0.13 2.48
C PHE A 42 -8.15 -1.02 3.65
N VAL A 43 -7.49 -2.16 3.81
CA VAL A 43 -7.86 -3.20 4.77
C VAL A 43 -6.64 -3.66 5.54
N VAL A 44 -6.80 -3.90 6.83
CA VAL A 44 -5.82 -4.61 7.67
C VAL A 44 -6.27 -6.05 7.83
N ASN A 45 -5.36 -6.98 7.58
CA ASN A 45 -5.54 -8.40 7.83
C ASN A 45 -4.79 -8.79 9.11
N HIS A 46 -5.53 -9.17 10.13
CA HIS A 46 -4.98 -9.60 11.42
C HIS A 46 -4.59 -11.07 11.46
N LYS A 47 -4.92 -11.83 10.42
CA LYS A 47 -4.49 -13.22 10.32
C LYS A 47 -3.01 -13.33 10.00
N SER A 48 -2.42 -14.45 10.36
CA SER A 48 -1.09 -14.82 9.91
C SER A 48 -1.05 -14.94 8.39
N ALA A 49 -0.13 -14.25 7.73
CA ALA A 49 0.14 -14.48 6.31
C ALA A 49 0.72 -15.88 6.15
N GLY A 50 -0.12 -16.86 5.87
CA GLY A 50 0.12 -18.31 5.96
C GLY A 50 1.27 -18.94 5.19
N SER A 51 2.28 -18.18 4.77
CA SER A 51 3.47 -18.71 4.10
C SER A 51 4.71 -18.57 4.97
N LYS A 52 5.29 -19.69 5.34
CA LYS A 52 6.53 -19.77 6.10
C LYS A 52 7.77 -19.25 5.35
N LYS A 53 7.68 -18.94 4.06
CA LYS A 53 8.85 -18.66 3.22
C LYS A 53 9.00 -17.22 2.75
N GLN A 54 7.98 -16.38 2.83
CA GLN A 54 8.07 -14.99 2.43
C GLN A 54 7.27 -14.10 3.39
N MET A 55 7.94 -13.07 3.87
CA MET A 55 7.32 -12.03 4.68
C MET A 55 6.50 -11.13 3.76
N THR A 56 5.20 -11.41 3.64
CA THR A 56 4.28 -10.55 2.89
C THR A 56 3.88 -9.37 3.75
N LEU A 57 4.16 -8.16 3.28
CA LEU A 57 3.83 -6.92 3.99
C LEU A 57 2.44 -6.42 3.64
N ALA A 58 2.11 -6.45 2.37
CA ALA A 58 0.84 -6.00 1.83
C ALA A 58 0.55 -6.65 0.48
N LYS A 59 -0.68 -6.54 0.03
CA LYS A 59 -1.11 -7.07 -1.26
C LYS A 59 -2.13 -6.14 -1.90
N THR A 60 -1.90 -5.79 -3.16
CA THR A 60 -2.85 -5.04 -3.98
C THR A 60 -3.57 -5.99 -4.93
N THR A 61 -4.88 -5.98 -4.91
CA THR A 61 -5.72 -6.79 -5.77
C THR A 61 -6.80 -5.95 -6.43
N ARG A 62 -7.27 -6.42 -7.58
CA ARG A 62 -8.44 -5.85 -8.24
C ARG A 62 -9.70 -6.49 -7.67
N ILE A 63 -10.68 -5.67 -7.31
CA ILE A 63 -11.99 -6.16 -6.88
C ILE A 63 -12.75 -6.57 -8.13
N SER A 64 -13.37 -7.76 -8.14
CA SER A 64 -14.15 -8.22 -9.28
C SER A 64 -15.34 -7.28 -9.54
N PRO A 65 -15.76 -7.12 -10.82
CA PRO A 65 -16.90 -6.25 -11.15
C PRO A 65 -18.17 -6.57 -10.38
N LYS A 66 -18.43 -7.83 -10.11
CA LYS A 66 -19.56 -8.29 -9.30
C LYS A 66 -19.55 -7.66 -7.90
N TRP A 67 -18.41 -7.72 -7.20
CA TRP A 67 -18.29 -7.15 -5.87
C TRP A 67 -18.29 -5.63 -5.88
N THR A 68 -17.72 -5.00 -6.89
CA THR A 68 -17.78 -3.55 -7.07
C THR A 68 -19.24 -3.08 -7.16
N GLU A 69 -20.07 -3.75 -7.97
CA GLU A 69 -21.48 -3.42 -8.09
C GLU A 69 -22.27 -3.65 -6.80
N LEU A 70 -22.04 -4.79 -6.14
CA LEU A 70 -22.75 -5.12 -4.90
C LEU A 70 -22.39 -4.17 -3.75
N ILE A 71 -21.13 -3.81 -3.62
CA ILE A 71 -20.67 -2.85 -2.61
C ILE A 71 -21.27 -1.47 -2.88
N TYR A 72 -21.33 -1.06 -4.14
CA TYR A 72 -21.97 0.21 -4.52
C TYR A 72 -23.45 0.25 -4.10
N GLN A 73 -24.19 -0.82 -4.35
CA GLN A 73 -25.60 -0.90 -3.97
C GLN A 73 -25.83 -0.84 -2.46
N LEU A 74 -24.86 -1.31 -1.67
CA LEU A 74 -24.95 -1.29 -0.21
C LEU A 74 -24.60 0.08 0.41
N GLY A 75 -23.65 0.81 -0.16
CA GLY A 75 -23.10 2.00 0.49
C GLY A 75 -22.81 3.19 -0.45
N SER A 76 -23.20 3.13 -1.71
CA SER A 76 -22.95 4.17 -2.73
C SER A 76 -21.47 4.52 -2.96
N CYS A 77 -20.58 3.61 -2.59
CA CYS A 77 -19.13 3.71 -2.82
C CYS A 77 -18.70 2.69 -3.86
N SER A 78 -17.95 3.13 -4.87
CA SER A 78 -17.37 2.25 -5.88
C SER A 78 -15.90 1.97 -5.56
N TYR A 79 -15.58 0.71 -5.26
CA TYR A 79 -14.20 0.28 -5.05
C TYR A 79 -13.78 -0.66 -6.16
N PHE A 80 -12.67 -0.34 -6.82
CA PHE A 80 -12.09 -1.17 -7.88
C PHE A 80 -10.87 -1.95 -7.42
N TYR A 81 -10.21 -1.49 -6.36
CA TYR A 81 -8.98 -2.08 -5.83
C TYR A 81 -9.08 -2.26 -4.32
N MET A 82 -8.38 -3.27 -3.83
CA MET A 82 -8.17 -3.46 -2.40
C MET A 82 -6.67 -3.53 -2.11
N ILE A 83 -6.21 -2.73 -1.18
CA ILE A 83 -4.86 -2.83 -0.63
C ILE A 83 -4.98 -3.38 0.78
N GLU A 84 -4.43 -4.57 0.98
CA GLU A 84 -4.49 -5.32 2.22
C GLU A 84 -3.13 -5.31 2.90
N PHE A 85 -3.07 -4.81 4.13
CA PHE A 85 -1.87 -4.79 4.96
C PHE A 85 -1.91 -5.91 5.97
N TYR A 86 -0.82 -6.66 6.11
CA TYR A 86 -0.74 -7.76 7.07
C TYR A 86 -0.24 -7.23 8.42
N ALA A 87 -1.11 -7.18 9.42
CA ALA A 87 -0.84 -6.58 10.72
C ALA A 87 0.40 -7.17 11.38
N LYS A 88 0.58 -8.49 11.33
CA LYS A 88 1.70 -9.18 11.98
C LYS A 88 3.07 -8.84 11.40
N THR A 89 3.14 -8.60 10.09
CA THR A 89 4.39 -8.26 9.41
C THR A 89 4.68 -6.76 9.43
N THR A 90 3.65 -5.92 9.57
CA THR A 90 3.78 -4.47 9.61
C THR A 90 3.81 -3.88 11.01
N ALA A 91 3.63 -4.70 12.06
CA ALA A 91 3.52 -4.25 13.45
C ALA A 91 4.74 -3.47 13.97
N THR A 92 5.93 -3.74 13.42
CA THR A 92 7.18 -3.08 13.82
C THR A 92 7.56 -1.90 12.93
N MET A 93 6.75 -1.57 11.93
CA MET A 93 7.02 -0.46 11.02
C MET A 93 6.74 0.89 11.67
N ASP A 94 7.63 1.84 11.45
CA ASP A 94 7.41 3.24 11.79
C ASP A 94 6.57 3.96 10.71
N GLU A 95 6.26 5.23 10.94
CA GLU A 95 5.47 6.02 10.01
C GLU A 95 6.11 6.12 8.62
N SER A 96 7.42 6.35 8.57
CA SER A 96 8.16 6.47 7.30
C SER A 96 8.14 5.18 6.49
N GLN A 97 8.25 4.04 7.17
CA GLN A 97 8.16 2.72 6.54
C GLN A 97 6.73 2.44 6.04
N MET A 98 5.70 2.84 6.78
CA MET A 98 4.31 2.71 6.34
C MET A 98 4.02 3.58 5.11
N VAL A 99 4.54 4.80 5.06
CA VAL A 99 4.45 5.68 3.89
C VAL A 99 5.09 5.02 2.67
N ALA A 100 6.28 4.45 2.81
CA ALA A 100 6.96 3.72 1.75
C ALA A 100 6.17 2.49 1.29
N LEU A 101 5.56 1.76 2.22
CA LEU A 101 4.73 0.61 1.90
C LEU A 101 3.48 1.02 1.11
N VAL A 102 2.81 2.08 1.50
CA VAL A 102 1.64 2.61 0.77
C VAL A 102 2.06 3.02 -0.65
N TYR A 103 3.18 3.73 -0.81
CA TYR A 103 3.72 4.06 -2.13
C TYR A 103 3.97 2.79 -2.97
N ARG A 104 4.63 1.80 -2.39
CA ARG A 104 4.94 0.53 -3.06
C ARG A 104 3.68 -0.15 -3.62
N GLU A 105 2.63 -0.18 -2.83
CA GLU A 105 1.37 -0.83 -3.23
C GLU A 105 0.57 0.01 -4.23
N LEU A 106 0.56 1.33 -4.10
CA LEU A 106 -0.07 2.22 -5.08
C LEU A 106 0.56 2.07 -6.48
N ARG A 107 1.88 1.90 -6.55
CA ARG A 107 2.59 1.67 -7.82
C ARG A 107 2.11 0.44 -8.58
N ARG A 108 1.46 -0.50 -7.91
CA ARG A 108 0.90 -1.69 -8.55
C ARG A 108 -0.35 -1.41 -9.37
N ILE A 109 -0.99 -0.27 -9.16
CA ILE A 109 -2.15 0.14 -9.96
C ILE A 109 -1.63 0.88 -11.20
N GLY A 110 -1.76 0.25 -12.36
CA GLY A 110 -1.32 0.82 -13.62
C GLY A 110 -2.30 1.83 -14.21
N PRO A 111 -1.84 2.65 -15.20
CA PRO A 111 -2.65 3.72 -15.78
C PRO A 111 -3.87 3.22 -16.57
N GLU A 112 -3.87 1.96 -16.98
CA GLU A 112 -4.99 1.31 -17.69
C GLU A 112 -5.85 0.45 -16.75
N GLY A 113 -5.64 0.56 -15.45
CA GLY A 113 -6.37 -0.21 -14.44
C GLY A 113 -5.85 -1.61 -14.17
N GLU A 114 -4.76 -2.00 -14.81
CA GLU A 114 -4.10 -3.29 -14.61
C GLU A 114 -3.31 -3.33 -13.29
N ILE A 115 -3.06 -4.52 -12.79
CA ILE A 115 -2.15 -4.71 -11.66
C ILE A 115 -0.75 -4.97 -12.20
N LEU A 116 0.17 -4.07 -11.90
CA LEU A 116 1.57 -4.16 -12.32
C LEU A 116 2.38 -5.09 -11.41
N THR A 117 3.34 -5.77 -12.01
CA THR A 117 4.34 -6.54 -11.26
C THR A 117 5.56 -5.66 -11.00
N PRO A 118 6.11 -5.64 -9.78
CA PRO A 118 7.34 -4.90 -9.50
C PRO A 118 8.53 -5.36 -10.34
N ASP A 119 9.49 -4.47 -10.55
CA ASP A 119 10.65 -4.68 -11.42
C ASP A 119 11.51 -5.90 -11.03
N VAL A 120 11.65 -6.13 -9.73
CA VAL A 120 12.38 -7.28 -9.18
C VAL A 120 11.51 -7.92 -8.08
N HIS A 121 11.92 -7.89 -6.83
CA HIS A 121 11.08 -8.20 -5.67
C HIS A 121 10.41 -6.95 -5.10
N ASP A 122 10.80 -5.79 -5.62
CA ASP A 122 10.27 -4.48 -5.27
C ASP A 122 10.50 -3.52 -6.44
N TRP A 123 9.98 -2.31 -6.34
CA TRP A 123 10.22 -1.29 -7.35
C TRP A 123 11.66 -0.80 -7.32
N TRP A 124 12.24 -0.57 -8.49
CA TRP A 124 13.62 -0.13 -8.61
C TRP A 124 13.92 1.13 -7.79
N GLN A 125 13.02 2.12 -7.81
CA GLN A 125 13.16 3.33 -7.02
C GLN A 125 13.24 3.06 -5.52
N ILE A 126 12.41 2.12 -5.02
CA ILE A 126 12.43 1.74 -3.61
C ILE A 126 13.75 1.07 -3.25
N LEU A 127 14.19 0.12 -4.06
CA LEU A 127 15.45 -0.59 -3.83
C LEU A 127 16.66 0.35 -3.85
N MET A 128 16.71 1.25 -4.82
CA MET A 128 17.82 2.18 -5.00
C MET A 128 17.75 3.38 -4.05
N GLY A 129 16.56 3.90 -3.77
CA GLY A 129 16.37 5.07 -2.92
C GLY A 129 16.30 4.76 -1.43
N LEU A 130 15.64 3.69 -1.05
CA LEU A 130 15.41 3.32 0.35
C LEU A 130 16.29 2.15 0.82
N GLY A 131 16.81 1.35 -0.12
CA GLY A 131 17.58 0.14 0.19
C GLY A 131 16.70 -1.11 0.35
N ARG A 132 17.34 -2.27 0.28
CA ARG A 132 16.65 -3.57 0.35
C ARG A 132 15.98 -3.85 1.70
N LYS A 133 16.49 -3.24 2.76
CA LYS A 133 16.06 -3.50 4.13
C LYS A 133 15.19 -2.38 4.69
N TRP A 134 14.58 -1.55 3.83
CA TRP A 134 13.80 -0.40 4.24
C TRP A 134 12.68 -0.74 5.24
N PHE A 135 12.17 -1.97 5.18
CA PHE A 135 11.06 -2.43 6.04
C PHE A 135 11.52 -3.15 7.32
N TYR A 136 12.83 -3.30 7.56
CA TYR A 136 13.34 -3.94 8.77
C TYR A 136 13.19 -3.02 10.00
N PRO A 137 12.93 -3.57 11.20
CA PRO A 137 12.68 -2.76 12.41
C PRO A 137 13.81 -1.79 12.79
N ASP A 138 15.05 -2.15 12.49
CA ASP A 138 16.25 -1.36 12.79
C ASP A 138 16.71 -0.47 11.62
N SER A 139 15.96 -0.46 10.54
CA SER A 139 16.28 0.34 9.35
C SER A 139 15.87 1.80 9.52
N THR A 140 16.71 2.72 9.02
CA THR A 140 16.35 4.12 8.85
C THR A 140 15.74 4.31 7.46
N CYS A 141 14.44 4.55 7.42
CA CYS A 141 13.71 4.77 6.16
C CYS A 141 13.34 6.25 6.02
N PRO A 142 13.79 6.95 4.94
CA PRO A 142 13.34 8.31 4.68
C PRO A 142 11.82 8.37 4.47
N ASN A 143 11.18 9.40 4.98
CA ASN A 143 9.75 9.60 4.75
C ASN A 143 9.54 10.24 3.38
N LEU A 144 8.89 9.52 2.47
CA LEU A 144 8.64 9.96 1.10
C LEU A 144 7.73 11.20 1.02
N LEU A 145 7.04 11.56 2.10
CA LEU A 145 6.19 12.74 2.16
C LEU A 145 6.90 13.99 2.69
N ASP A 146 8.14 13.87 3.18
CA ASP A 146 8.92 15.03 3.59
C ASP A 146 9.28 15.91 2.39
N ASP A 147 9.22 17.24 2.55
CA ASP A 147 9.39 18.19 1.45
C ASP A 147 10.76 18.10 0.77
N ASN A 148 11.79 17.70 1.52
CA ASN A 148 13.16 17.57 1.03
C ASN A 148 13.48 16.17 0.49
N VAL A 149 12.51 15.25 0.47
CA VAL A 149 12.68 13.87 0.00
C VAL A 149 11.99 13.69 -1.35
N ASP A 150 12.74 13.28 -2.35
CA ASP A 150 12.26 12.86 -3.66
C ASP A 150 13.20 11.81 -4.26
N TRP A 151 12.79 11.15 -5.32
CA TRP A 151 13.58 10.09 -5.93
C TRP A 151 14.92 10.57 -6.48
N LYS A 152 14.97 11.77 -7.04
CA LYS A 152 16.22 12.35 -7.55
C LYS A 152 17.25 12.53 -6.44
N LYS A 153 16.84 13.03 -5.29
CA LYS A 153 17.72 13.20 -4.14
C LYS A 153 18.13 11.87 -3.52
N LEU A 154 17.18 10.92 -3.41
CA LEU A 154 17.45 9.61 -2.82
C LEU A 154 18.37 8.75 -3.68
N MET A 155 18.22 8.81 -4.98
CA MET A 155 18.99 8.00 -5.92
C MET A 155 20.26 8.68 -6.43
N GLY A 156 20.41 9.99 -6.23
CA GLY A 156 21.61 10.73 -6.60
C GLY A 156 22.00 10.57 -8.07
N THR A 157 23.22 10.13 -8.32
CA THR A 157 23.80 9.98 -9.66
C THR A 157 23.07 8.97 -10.57
N TYR A 158 22.20 8.15 -10.04
CA TYR A 158 21.41 7.22 -10.88
C TYR A 158 20.37 7.94 -11.75
N TYR A 159 20.12 9.23 -11.51
CA TYR A 159 19.24 10.08 -12.32
C TYR A 159 19.99 11.00 -13.30
N GLU A 160 21.29 10.98 -13.26
CA GLU A 160 22.13 11.68 -14.22
C GLU A 160 22.45 10.74 -15.42
#